data_a97d4376fdf72f247cefe3b85e99a901
#
_entry.id   a97d4376fdf72f247cefe3b85e99a901
#
_cell.length_a   1.000
_cell.length_b   1.000
_cell.length_c   1.000
_cell.angle_alpha   90.00
_cell.angle_beta   90.00
_cell.angle_gamma   90.00
#
_symmetry.space_group_name_H-M   'P 1'
#
loop_
_entity.id
_entity.type
_entity.pdbx_description
1 polymer ?
#
loop_
_entity_poly.entity_id
_entity_poly.type
_entity_poly.pdbx_seq_one_letter_code
_entity_poly.pdbx_strand_id
1 'polypeptide(L)'
;MAFISVFDVLGPNMIGPSSSHTAGAEIIAYLAQKMITPPLKRADFTLYGSFAKTYHGHGTDRALLGGIMGFSADDTRIRDSFAIATERGLAYSFTPNETETDIHPNTVDIRMENAEGRVMVVRGESLGGGKVRIVRINGVQVDFTGEYNALIVVQRDKPGVVAHISKILSDRGVNIAFMRLFREGKGHTAYTIVESDQRLPEGVAQLLLENPNINDVMIVQP
;
A
#
# COMPACT_ATOMS: atom_id res chain seq x y z
N MET A 1 3.16 -26.88 -16.98
CA MET A 1 2.33 -25.76 -17.42
C MET A 1 1.46 -25.40 -16.23
N ALA A 2 1.57 -24.17 -15.72
CA ALA A 2 0.67 -23.70 -14.69
C ALA A 2 -0.73 -23.58 -15.32
N PHE A 3 -1.73 -24.15 -14.68
CA PHE A 3 -3.14 -24.00 -15.09
C PHE A 3 -3.55 -22.56 -14.77
N ILE A 4 -3.76 -21.74 -15.80
CA ILE A 4 -4.31 -20.38 -15.62
C ILE A 4 -5.83 -20.56 -15.57
N SER A 5 -6.45 -20.28 -14.44
CA SER A 5 -7.89 -20.28 -14.29
C SER A 5 -8.52 -19.16 -15.13
N VAL A 6 -9.73 -19.39 -15.68
CA VAL A 6 -10.53 -18.33 -16.30
C VAL A 6 -10.73 -17.16 -15.35
N PHE A 7 -10.82 -17.41 -14.03
CA PHE A 7 -10.92 -16.38 -13.00
C PHE A 7 -9.64 -15.57 -12.80
N ASP A 8 -8.47 -16.11 -13.16
CA ASP A 8 -7.21 -15.35 -13.15
C ASP A 8 -7.10 -14.38 -14.34
N VAL A 9 -7.91 -14.60 -15.39
CA VAL A 9 -7.97 -13.77 -16.60
C VAL A 9 -9.10 -12.73 -16.52
N LEU A 10 -10.16 -13.02 -15.77
CA LEU A 10 -11.22 -12.06 -15.47
C LEU A 10 -10.66 -11.04 -14.47
N GLY A 11 -10.38 -9.85 -14.95
CA GLY A 11 -10.00 -8.73 -14.09
C GLY A 11 -11.11 -8.36 -13.10
N PRO A 12 -10.80 -7.63 -12.03
CA PRO A 12 -11.79 -7.17 -11.07
C PRO A 12 -12.83 -6.28 -11.74
N ASN A 13 -14.02 -6.17 -11.15
CA ASN A 13 -14.98 -5.13 -11.53
C ASN A 13 -14.31 -3.77 -11.29
N MET A 14 -14.19 -2.93 -12.34
CA MET A 14 -13.38 -1.71 -12.27
C MET A 14 -13.94 -0.60 -13.17
N ILE A 15 -13.62 0.63 -12.79
CA ILE A 15 -13.86 1.82 -13.62
C ILE A 15 -12.57 2.14 -14.38
N GLY A 16 -12.54 1.79 -15.67
CA GLY A 16 -11.41 2.07 -16.55
C GLY A 16 -11.07 0.90 -17.48
N PRO A 17 -10.19 1.12 -18.46
CA PRO A 17 -9.98 0.18 -19.57
C PRO A 17 -8.95 -0.92 -19.28
N SER A 18 -8.22 -0.87 -18.15
CA SER A 18 -7.06 -1.76 -17.94
C SER A 18 -6.97 -2.27 -16.51
N SER A 19 -6.93 -3.60 -16.35
CA SER A 19 -6.77 -4.22 -15.03
C SER A 19 -5.41 -3.91 -14.37
N SER A 20 -4.35 -3.67 -15.14
CA SER A 20 -3.05 -3.32 -14.60
C SER A 20 -2.88 -1.81 -14.42
N HIS A 21 -3.31 -0.99 -15.39
CA HIS A 21 -3.10 0.47 -15.38
C HIS A 21 -4.17 1.23 -14.63
N THR A 22 -5.36 0.65 -14.42
CA THR A 22 -6.46 1.28 -13.68
C THR A 22 -6.66 0.59 -12.34
N ALA A 23 -7.18 -0.65 -12.31
CA ALA A 23 -7.46 -1.32 -11.05
C ALA A 23 -6.19 -1.55 -10.20
N GLY A 24 -5.10 -2.03 -10.81
CA GLY A 24 -3.85 -2.24 -10.07
C GLY A 24 -3.25 -0.94 -9.50
N ALA A 25 -3.32 0.16 -10.26
CA ALA A 25 -2.86 1.46 -9.78
C ALA A 25 -3.73 1.98 -8.62
N GLU A 26 -5.06 1.85 -8.75
CA GLU A 26 -5.99 2.21 -7.69
C GLU A 26 -5.72 1.42 -6.42
N ILE A 27 -5.61 0.08 -6.49
CA ILE A 27 -5.36 -0.77 -5.32
C ILE A 27 -4.04 -0.42 -4.63
N ILE A 28 -2.97 -0.13 -5.39
CA ILE A 28 -1.70 0.34 -4.81
C ILE A 28 -1.92 1.61 -3.97
N ALA A 29 -2.61 2.59 -4.52
CA ALA A 29 -2.88 3.85 -3.83
C ALA A 29 -3.84 3.66 -2.64
N TYR A 30 -4.85 2.80 -2.78
CA TYR A 30 -5.76 2.43 -1.69
C TYR A 30 -5.04 1.75 -0.53
N LEU A 31 -4.09 0.86 -0.78
CA LEU A 31 -3.26 0.26 0.26
C LEU A 31 -2.32 1.30 0.90
N ALA A 32 -1.71 2.15 0.09
CA ALA A 32 -0.79 3.17 0.58
C ALA A 32 -1.46 4.15 1.55
N GLN A 33 -2.67 4.64 1.22
CA GLN A 33 -3.38 5.60 2.08
C GLN A 33 -3.72 5.03 3.47
N LYS A 34 -3.84 3.70 3.61
CA LYS A 34 -4.06 3.05 4.91
C LYS A 34 -2.81 3.02 5.79
N MET A 35 -1.65 3.35 5.24
CA MET A 35 -0.38 3.37 5.97
C MET A 35 -0.06 4.74 6.60
N ILE A 36 -0.88 5.75 6.36
CA ILE A 36 -0.70 7.09 6.93
C ILE A 36 -1.97 7.55 7.65
N THR A 37 -1.78 8.22 8.79
CA THR A 37 -2.90 8.77 9.57
C THR A 37 -3.59 9.91 8.80
N PRO A 38 -4.92 9.87 8.63
CA PRO A 38 -5.67 10.96 7.98
C PRO A 38 -5.75 12.20 8.90
N PRO A 39 -6.07 13.39 8.36
CA PRO A 39 -6.36 13.65 6.96
C PRO A 39 -5.11 13.82 6.10
N LEU A 40 -5.16 13.31 4.87
CA LEU A 40 -4.09 13.47 3.90
C LEU A 40 -4.14 14.89 3.33
N LYS A 41 -2.98 15.55 3.26
CA LYS A 41 -2.80 16.91 2.75
C LYS A 41 -2.21 16.94 1.35
N ARG A 42 -1.30 16.00 1.06
CA ARG A 42 -0.59 15.94 -0.20
C ARG A 42 -0.25 14.50 -0.61
N ALA A 43 -0.35 14.22 -1.92
CA ALA A 43 0.10 12.98 -2.53
C ALA A 43 0.86 13.26 -3.83
N ASP A 44 2.13 12.87 -3.89
CA ASP A 44 2.96 12.99 -5.09
C ASP A 44 3.24 11.59 -5.64
N PHE A 45 2.97 11.41 -6.94
CA PHE A 45 3.09 10.13 -7.64
C PHE A 45 4.26 10.20 -8.61
N THR A 46 5.28 9.36 -8.43
CA THR A 46 6.33 9.16 -9.42
C THR A 46 6.06 7.86 -10.16
N LEU A 47 5.88 7.97 -11.46
CA LEU A 47 5.47 6.86 -12.33
C LEU A 47 6.65 6.33 -13.12
N TYR A 48 6.75 5.01 -13.27
CA TYR A 48 7.86 4.35 -13.96
C TYR A 48 7.37 3.50 -15.13
N GLY A 49 8.26 3.24 -16.06
CA GLY A 49 8.07 2.31 -17.18
C GLY A 49 6.80 2.56 -17.99
N SER A 50 5.89 1.59 -18.04
CA SER A 50 4.63 1.70 -18.77
C SER A 50 3.68 2.72 -18.13
N PHE A 51 3.64 2.79 -16.79
CA PHE A 51 2.85 3.81 -16.09
C PHE A 51 3.28 5.21 -16.52
N ALA A 52 4.58 5.50 -16.55
CA ALA A 52 5.10 6.82 -16.96
C ALA A 52 4.65 7.22 -18.37
N LYS A 53 4.62 6.25 -19.29
CA LYS A 53 4.33 6.51 -20.71
C LYS A 53 2.84 6.65 -21.03
N THR A 54 1.96 6.01 -20.25
CA THR A 54 0.56 5.82 -20.64
C THR A 54 -0.48 6.31 -19.63
N TYR A 55 -0.05 6.90 -18.51
CA TYR A 55 -0.93 7.18 -17.35
C TYR A 55 -2.17 8.02 -17.66
N HIS A 56 -2.05 9.02 -18.56
CA HIS A 56 -3.21 9.82 -18.98
C HIS A 56 -4.20 9.01 -19.84
N GLY A 57 -3.68 8.24 -20.81
CA GLY A 57 -4.51 7.51 -21.77
C GLY A 57 -5.29 6.35 -21.14
N HIS A 58 -4.72 5.72 -20.12
CA HIS A 58 -5.34 4.60 -19.41
C HIS A 58 -6.06 5.02 -18.11
N GLY A 59 -6.07 6.31 -17.77
CA GLY A 59 -6.70 6.81 -16.55
C GLY A 59 -6.00 6.37 -15.27
N THR A 60 -4.70 6.03 -15.34
CA THR A 60 -3.88 5.65 -14.18
C THR A 60 -3.82 6.78 -13.16
N ASP A 61 -3.72 8.03 -13.62
CA ASP A 61 -3.76 9.23 -12.80
C ASP A 61 -5.04 9.35 -11.99
N ARG A 62 -6.19 9.14 -12.62
CA ARG A 62 -7.50 9.15 -11.94
C ARG A 62 -7.63 8.00 -10.95
N ALA A 63 -7.14 6.82 -11.32
CA ALA A 63 -7.17 5.64 -10.48
C ALA A 63 -6.30 5.81 -9.23
N LEU A 64 -5.05 6.27 -9.38
CA LEU A 64 -4.16 6.58 -8.26
C LEU A 64 -4.75 7.63 -7.33
N LEU A 65 -5.30 8.71 -7.90
CA LEU A 65 -5.91 9.78 -7.12
C LEU A 65 -7.20 9.33 -6.42
N GLY A 66 -7.99 8.46 -7.06
CA GLY A 66 -9.16 7.83 -6.46
C GLY A 66 -8.80 6.93 -5.29
N GLY A 67 -7.85 6.01 -5.51
CA GLY A 67 -7.38 5.07 -4.49
C GLY A 67 -6.79 5.78 -3.26
N ILE A 68 -6.00 6.85 -3.46
CA ILE A 68 -5.46 7.63 -2.34
C ILE A 68 -6.54 8.36 -1.53
N MET A 69 -7.68 8.63 -2.13
CA MET A 69 -8.87 9.19 -1.47
C MET A 69 -9.78 8.11 -0.85
N GLY A 70 -9.42 6.84 -0.94
CA GLY A 70 -10.12 5.70 -0.36
C GLY A 70 -11.26 5.16 -1.22
N PHE A 71 -11.28 5.41 -2.54
CA PHE A 71 -12.25 4.81 -3.46
C PHE A 71 -11.81 3.40 -3.83
N SER A 72 -12.76 2.47 -4.00
CA SER A 72 -12.50 1.13 -4.55
C SER A 72 -12.43 1.16 -6.08
N ALA A 73 -11.84 0.14 -6.69
CA ALA A 73 -11.61 0.07 -8.13
C ALA A 73 -12.91 0.18 -8.99
N ASP A 74 -14.05 -0.21 -8.43
CA ASP A 74 -15.38 -0.12 -9.05
C ASP A 74 -16.16 1.15 -8.71
N ASP A 75 -15.57 2.06 -7.92
CA ASP A 75 -16.21 3.31 -7.52
C ASP A 75 -16.28 4.29 -8.70
N THR A 76 -17.48 4.66 -9.08
CA THR A 76 -17.72 5.58 -10.20
C THR A 76 -17.10 6.96 -10.02
N ARG A 77 -16.84 7.40 -8.77
CA ARG A 77 -16.19 8.66 -8.43
C ARG A 77 -14.75 8.77 -8.93
N ILE A 78 -14.11 7.64 -9.29
CA ILE A 78 -12.78 7.64 -9.92
C ILE A 78 -12.76 8.53 -11.17
N ARG A 79 -13.85 8.61 -11.92
CA ARG A 79 -13.96 9.46 -13.12
C ARG A 79 -13.75 10.94 -12.80
N ASP A 80 -14.18 11.36 -11.61
CA ASP A 80 -14.18 12.75 -11.16
C ASP A 80 -13.10 13.02 -10.08
N SER A 81 -12.15 12.10 -9.91
CA SER A 81 -11.16 12.13 -8.83
C SER A 81 -10.37 13.44 -8.76
N PHE A 82 -10.07 14.09 -9.88
CA PHE A 82 -9.40 15.40 -9.90
C PHE A 82 -10.26 16.50 -9.27
N ALA A 83 -11.54 16.57 -9.65
CA ALA A 83 -12.46 17.54 -9.09
C ALA A 83 -12.66 17.32 -7.58
N ILE A 84 -12.85 16.07 -7.18
CA ILE A 84 -13.05 15.69 -5.77
C ILE A 84 -11.79 15.97 -4.94
N ALA A 85 -10.59 15.70 -5.47
CA ALA A 85 -9.34 16.02 -4.78
C ALA A 85 -9.20 17.53 -4.55
N THR A 86 -9.56 18.35 -5.55
CA THR A 86 -9.55 19.81 -5.44
C THR A 86 -10.55 20.29 -4.39
N GLU A 87 -11.76 19.76 -4.40
CA GLU A 87 -12.80 20.07 -3.42
C GLU A 87 -12.38 19.72 -1.99
N ARG A 88 -11.68 18.56 -1.81
CA ARG A 88 -11.13 18.13 -0.53
C ARG A 88 -9.87 18.89 -0.10
N GLY A 89 -9.33 19.77 -0.93
CA GLY A 89 -8.09 20.48 -0.66
C GLY A 89 -6.85 19.58 -0.66
N LEU A 90 -6.92 18.40 -1.30
CA LEU A 90 -5.79 17.50 -1.44
C LEU A 90 -4.86 17.99 -2.56
N ALA A 91 -3.65 18.40 -2.21
CA ALA A 91 -2.61 18.72 -3.18
C ALA A 91 -2.04 17.42 -3.79
N TYR A 92 -1.79 17.43 -5.10
CA TYR A 92 -1.23 16.26 -5.78
C TYR A 92 -0.33 16.64 -6.95
N SER A 93 0.57 15.73 -7.32
CA SER A 93 1.36 15.85 -8.54
C SER A 93 1.64 14.48 -9.16
N PHE A 94 1.84 14.45 -10.48
CA PHE A 94 2.27 13.26 -11.23
C PHE A 94 3.57 13.58 -11.94
N THR A 95 4.60 12.78 -11.73
CA THR A 95 5.92 12.94 -12.34
C THR A 95 6.33 11.65 -13.05
N PRO A 96 6.35 11.61 -14.38
CA PRO A 96 6.89 10.46 -15.08
C PRO A 96 8.41 10.39 -14.91
N ASN A 97 8.93 9.21 -14.56
CA ASN A 97 10.36 8.91 -14.52
C ASN A 97 10.68 7.88 -15.61
N GLU A 98 11.33 8.31 -16.65
CA GLU A 98 11.75 7.48 -17.77
C GLU A 98 13.24 7.10 -17.72
N THR A 99 13.94 7.53 -16.68
CA THR A 99 15.39 7.31 -16.53
C THR A 99 15.73 6.02 -15.80
N GLU A 100 14.88 5.59 -14.85
CA GLU A 100 15.04 4.33 -14.11
C GLU A 100 14.40 3.21 -14.93
N THR A 101 15.21 2.39 -15.60
CA THR A 101 14.73 1.34 -16.53
C THR A 101 14.80 -0.07 -15.96
N ASP A 102 15.62 -0.30 -14.93
CA ASP A 102 15.72 -1.59 -14.22
C ASP A 102 14.68 -1.67 -13.09
N ILE A 103 13.41 -1.57 -13.49
CA ILE A 103 12.26 -1.53 -12.59
C ILE A 103 11.06 -2.21 -13.25
N HIS A 104 10.15 -2.77 -12.47
CA HIS A 104 8.91 -3.33 -13.01
C HIS A 104 8.12 -2.25 -13.79
N PRO A 105 7.62 -2.53 -15.01
CA PRO A 105 7.06 -1.50 -15.89
C PRO A 105 5.83 -0.78 -15.33
N ASN A 106 5.09 -1.40 -14.44
CA ASN A 106 3.90 -0.81 -13.82
C ASN A 106 4.18 -0.46 -12.35
N THR A 107 5.22 0.33 -12.11
CA THR A 107 5.63 0.78 -10.77
C THR A 107 5.24 2.23 -10.54
N VAL A 108 4.85 2.52 -9.30
CA VAL A 108 4.63 3.88 -8.79
C VAL A 108 5.23 4.05 -7.40
N ASP A 109 5.91 5.17 -7.17
CA ASP A 109 6.19 5.70 -5.83
C ASP A 109 5.12 6.71 -5.46
N ILE A 110 4.53 6.53 -4.30
CA ILE A 110 3.53 7.43 -3.72
C ILE A 110 4.12 8.06 -2.47
N ARG A 111 4.44 9.35 -2.53
CA ARG A 111 4.84 10.15 -1.38
C ARG A 111 3.61 10.86 -0.84
N MET A 112 3.25 10.54 0.37
CA MET A 112 2.10 11.10 1.07
C MET A 112 2.57 11.99 2.21
N GLU A 113 1.80 13.07 2.48
CA GLU A 113 2.00 13.94 3.63
C GLU A 113 0.64 14.24 4.26
N ASN A 114 0.51 14.00 5.56
CA ASN A 114 -0.73 14.29 6.29
C ASN A 114 -0.72 15.72 6.88
N ALA A 115 -1.85 16.11 7.49
CA ALA A 115 -2.00 17.44 8.08
C ALA A 115 -1.03 17.71 9.25
N GLU A 116 -0.50 16.68 9.89
CA GLU A 116 0.47 16.77 11.00
C GLU A 116 1.92 16.87 10.50
N GLY A 117 2.14 16.84 9.16
CA GLY A 117 3.46 16.87 8.54
C GLY A 117 4.18 15.52 8.52
N ARG A 118 3.50 14.43 8.87
CA ARG A 118 4.04 13.08 8.73
C ARG A 118 4.14 12.72 7.25
N VAL A 119 5.29 12.20 6.86
CA VAL A 119 5.56 11.75 5.49
C VAL A 119 5.67 10.24 5.45
N MET A 120 5.06 9.64 4.42
CA MET A 120 5.15 8.22 4.09
C MET A 120 5.45 8.07 2.60
N VAL A 121 6.38 7.20 2.24
CA VAL A 121 6.69 6.86 0.84
C VAL A 121 6.48 5.37 0.63
N VAL A 122 5.63 5.03 -0.32
CA VAL A 122 5.28 3.64 -0.64
C VAL A 122 5.58 3.38 -2.11
N ARG A 123 6.31 2.31 -2.43
CA ARG A 123 6.48 1.81 -3.79
C ARG A 123 5.60 0.59 -3.99
N GLY A 124 4.76 0.64 -5.03
CA GLY A 124 3.91 -0.46 -5.43
C GLY A 124 4.09 -0.84 -6.89
N GLU A 125 3.86 -2.10 -7.18
CA GLU A 125 3.91 -2.70 -8.51
C GLU A 125 2.56 -3.33 -8.85
N SER A 126 2.02 -3.05 -10.03
CA SER A 126 0.84 -3.73 -10.56
C SER A 126 1.26 -4.91 -11.42
N LEU A 127 0.89 -6.11 -11.00
CA LEU A 127 1.26 -7.37 -11.64
C LEU A 127 0.27 -7.80 -12.73
N GLY A 128 -0.81 -7.04 -12.93
CA GLY A 128 -1.90 -7.38 -13.85
C GLY A 128 -3.04 -8.13 -13.19
N GLY A 129 -4.23 -8.14 -13.84
CA GLY A 129 -5.43 -8.79 -13.30
C GLY A 129 -5.94 -8.20 -11.97
N GLY A 130 -5.56 -6.98 -11.62
CA GLY A 130 -5.85 -6.37 -10.31
C GLY A 130 -4.91 -6.84 -9.19
N LYS A 131 -3.96 -7.72 -9.46
CA LYS A 131 -2.95 -8.13 -8.48
C LYS A 131 -1.87 -7.07 -8.34
N VAL A 132 -1.50 -6.78 -7.12
CA VAL A 132 -0.49 -5.78 -6.79
C VAL A 132 0.53 -6.31 -5.79
N ARG A 133 1.65 -5.61 -5.67
CA ARG A 133 2.66 -5.88 -4.66
C ARG A 133 3.24 -4.56 -4.15
N ILE A 134 3.27 -4.38 -2.85
CA ILE A 134 4.01 -3.32 -2.20
C ILE A 134 5.43 -3.82 -1.97
N VAL A 135 6.40 -3.12 -2.53
CA VAL A 135 7.81 -3.56 -2.56
C VAL A 135 8.74 -2.68 -1.75
N ARG A 136 8.31 -1.47 -1.33
CA ARG A 136 9.11 -0.59 -0.50
C ARG A 136 8.24 0.34 0.35
N ILE A 137 8.63 0.53 1.61
CA ILE A 137 8.02 1.51 2.53
C ILE A 137 9.16 2.32 3.15
N ASN A 138 9.15 3.64 2.98
CA ASN A 138 10.15 4.58 3.48
C ASN A 138 11.61 4.14 3.18
N GLY A 139 11.84 3.63 1.97
CA GLY A 139 13.16 3.16 1.53
C GLY A 139 13.49 1.71 1.89
N VAL A 140 12.82 1.09 2.85
CA VAL A 140 13.04 -0.32 3.23
C VAL A 140 12.29 -1.24 2.27
N GLN A 141 12.99 -2.25 1.74
CA GLN A 141 12.36 -3.29 0.92
C GLN A 141 11.41 -4.11 1.77
N VAL A 142 10.21 -4.34 1.25
CA VAL A 142 9.17 -5.18 1.84
C VAL A 142 8.53 -6.03 0.74
N ASP A 143 7.64 -6.93 1.11
CA ASP A 143 6.91 -7.74 0.16
C ASP A 143 5.56 -8.13 0.76
N PHE A 144 4.47 -7.53 0.27
CA PHE A 144 3.11 -7.96 0.58
C PHE A 144 2.12 -7.52 -0.50
N THR A 145 1.03 -8.27 -0.64
CA THR A 145 0.08 -8.11 -1.75
C THR A 145 -1.19 -7.35 -1.38
N GLY A 146 -1.51 -7.24 -0.09
CA GLY A 146 -2.78 -6.67 0.38
C GLY A 146 -3.98 -7.60 0.19
N GLU A 147 -3.78 -8.86 -0.19
CA GLU A 147 -4.85 -9.88 -0.29
C GLU A 147 -5.38 -10.30 1.09
N TYR A 148 -4.56 -10.15 2.12
CA TYR A 148 -4.88 -10.46 3.50
C TYR A 148 -5.00 -9.18 4.35
N ASN A 149 -5.64 -9.31 5.52
CA ASN A 149 -5.54 -8.26 6.52
C ASN A 149 -4.09 -8.19 7.02
N ALA A 150 -3.44 -7.05 6.87
CA ALA A 150 -2.04 -6.88 7.22
C ALA A 150 -1.85 -5.94 8.41
N LEU A 151 -0.99 -6.36 9.33
CA LEU A 151 -0.43 -5.55 10.40
C LEU A 151 1.02 -5.24 10.04
N ILE A 152 1.35 -3.97 9.90
CA ILE A 152 2.70 -3.51 9.62
C ILE A 152 3.24 -2.82 10.87
N VAL A 153 4.26 -3.41 11.48
CA VAL A 153 4.89 -2.89 12.69
C VAL A 153 6.26 -2.32 12.35
N VAL A 154 6.45 -1.04 12.58
CA VAL A 154 7.74 -0.35 12.43
C VAL A 154 8.45 -0.38 13.77
N GLN A 155 9.62 -0.99 13.81
CA GLN A 155 10.31 -1.28 15.06
C GLN A 155 11.81 -1.11 14.96
N ARG A 156 12.48 -1.06 16.11
CA ARG A 156 13.93 -1.28 16.20
C ARG A 156 14.20 -2.79 16.08
N ASP A 157 15.23 -3.16 15.32
CA ASP A 157 15.70 -4.55 15.19
C ASP A 157 16.35 -5.02 16.49
N LYS A 158 15.53 -5.46 17.45
CA LYS A 158 15.91 -5.89 18.80
C LYS A 158 15.31 -7.25 19.15
N PRO A 159 16.03 -8.09 19.93
CA PRO A 159 15.46 -9.31 20.49
C PRO A 159 14.19 -9.03 21.28
N GLY A 160 13.23 -9.95 21.21
CA GLY A 160 11.98 -9.90 21.96
C GLY A 160 10.83 -9.14 21.28
N VAL A 161 11.09 -8.27 20.28
CA VAL A 161 10.01 -7.51 19.63
C VAL A 161 9.08 -8.43 18.85
N VAL A 162 9.62 -9.37 18.07
CA VAL A 162 8.79 -10.35 17.33
C VAL A 162 7.98 -11.24 18.28
N ALA A 163 8.59 -11.66 19.41
CA ALA A 163 7.89 -12.43 20.44
C ALA A 163 6.74 -11.62 21.07
N HIS A 164 6.93 -10.33 21.33
CA HIS A 164 5.88 -9.44 21.81
C HIS A 164 4.73 -9.32 20.81
N ILE A 165 5.02 -9.11 19.51
CA ILE A 165 4.02 -9.05 18.46
C ILE A 165 3.20 -10.34 18.41
N SER A 166 3.88 -11.49 18.30
CA SER A 166 3.20 -12.78 18.20
C SER A 166 2.38 -13.13 19.45
N LYS A 167 2.86 -12.76 20.64
CA LYS A 167 2.12 -12.94 21.87
C LYS A 167 0.81 -12.14 21.90
N ILE A 168 0.87 -10.86 21.58
CA ILE A 168 -0.34 -10.01 21.55
C ILE A 168 -1.37 -10.55 20.56
N LEU A 169 -0.93 -10.95 19.36
CA LEU A 169 -1.83 -11.53 18.38
C LEU A 169 -2.45 -12.83 18.85
N SER A 170 -1.65 -13.72 19.45
CA SER A 170 -2.13 -14.97 20.05
C SER A 170 -3.13 -14.74 21.17
N ASP A 171 -2.83 -13.83 22.10
CA ASP A 171 -3.71 -13.48 23.24
C ASP A 171 -5.06 -12.90 22.76
N ARG A 172 -5.11 -12.35 21.56
CA ARG A 172 -6.31 -11.80 20.90
C ARG A 172 -6.96 -12.77 19.91
N GLY A 173 -6.50 -14.02 19.85
CA GLY A 173 -7.07 -15.07 19.01
C GLY A 173 -6.83 -14.87 17.50
N VAL A 174 -5.84 -14.06 17.13
CA VAL A 174 -5.50 -13.82 15.72
C VAL A 174 -4.55 -14.92 15.23
N ASN A 175 -4.99 -15.66 14.22
CA ASN A 175 -4.14 -16.61 13.53
C ASN A 175 -3.23 -15.90 12.53
N ILE A 176 -1.92 -16.17 12.61
CA ILE A 176 -0.92 -15.62 11.71
C ILE A 176 -0.81 -16.54 10.48
N ALA A 177 -1.24 -16.05 9.32
CA ALA A 177 -1.07 -16.77 8.06
C ALA A 177 0.38 -16.63 7.54
N PHE A 178 0.89 -15.40 7.54
CA PHE A 178 2.28 -15.10 7.19
C PHE A 178 2.86 -14.08 8.16
N MET A 179 4.16 -14.21 8.43
CA MET A 179 4.92 -13.21 9.19
C MET A 179 6.29 -13.05 8.54
N ARG A 180 6.58 -11.84 8.10
CA ARG A 180 7.85 -11.50 7.45
C ARG A 180 8.49 -10.32 8.14
N LEU A 181 9.80 -10.38 8.33
CA LEU A 181 10.58 -9.28 8.91
C LEU A 181 11.58 -8.78 7.88
N PHE A 182 11.50 -7.50 7.58
CA PHE A 182 12.39 -6.77 6.70
C PHE A 182 13.14 -5.73 7.52
N ARG A 183 14.44 -5.63 7.36
CA ARG A 183 15.27 -4.70 8.11
C ARG A 183 16.16 -3.86 7.22
N GLU A 184 16.32 -2.62 7.56
CA GLU A 184 17.28 -1.72 6.93
C GLU A 184 18.71 -2.18 7.19
N GLY A 185 18.97 -2.62 8.44
CA GLY A 185 20.23 -3.14 8.90
C GLY A 185 20.13 -3.67 10.33
N LYS A 186 21.13 -4.42 10.77
CA LYS A 186 21.19 -4.97 12.14
C LYS A 186 21.13 -3.86 13.19
N GLY A 187 20.11 -3.90 14.05
CA GLY A 187 19.90 -2.93 15.12
C GLY A 187 19.26 -1.61 14.68
N HIS A 188 18.96 -1.44 13.38
CA HIS A 188 18.29 -0.27 12.82
C HIS A 188 16.78 -0.47 12.74
N THR A 189 16.12 0.23 11.80
CA THR A 189 14.68 0.09 11.55
C THR A 189 14.37 -1.27 10.93
N ALA A 190 13.31 -1.90 11.41
CA ALA A 190 12.74 -3.09 10.82
C ALA A 190 11.22 -2.94 10.64
N TYR A 191 10.69 -3.62 9.65
CA TYR A 191 9.27 -3.74 9.37
C TYR A 191 8.88 -5.20 9.57
N THR A 192 8.02 -5.48 10.54
CA THR A 192 7.37 -6.79 10.65
C THR A 192 5.99 -6.69 10.03
N ILE A 193 5.76 -7.45 8.97
CA ILE A 193 4.48 -7.55 8.30
C ILE A 193 3.85 -8.88 8.69
N VAL A 194 2.70 -8.81 9.33
CA VAL A 194 1.89 -9.98 9.70
C VAL A 194 0.62 -9.95 8.88
N GLU A 195 0.34 -11.03 8.19
CA GLU A 195 -0.87 -11.21 7.39
C GLU A 195 -1.78 -12.26 8.05
N SER A 196 -3.07 -11.98 8.10
CA SER A 196 -4.09 -12.83 8.73
C SER A 196 -5.36 -12.90 7.87
N ASP A 197 -5.99 -14.07 7.83
CA ASP A 197 -7.32 -14.24 7.22
C ASP A 197 -8.41 -13.48 7.99
N GLN A 198 -8.18 -13.23 9.26
CA GLN A 198 -9.13 -12.57 10.16
C GLN A 198 -8.86 -11.07 10.19
N ARG A 199 -9.93 -10.29 10.39
CA ARG A 199 -9.77 -8.88 10.74
C ARG A 199 -9.02 -8.73 12.06
N LEU A 200 -8.13 -7.76 12.10
CA LEU A 200 -7.38 -7.46 13.32
C LEU A 200 -8.31 -6.79 14.34
N PRO A 201 -8.32 -7.24 15.60
CA PRO A 201 -9.16 -6.67 16.64
C PRO A 201 -8.82 -5.21 16.93
N GLU A 202 -9.82 -4.43 17.31
CA GLU A 202 -9.61 -3.08 17.80
C GLU A 202 -8.66 -3.07 19.01
N GLY A 203 -7.84 -2.03 19.12
CA GLY A 203 -6.87 -1.87 20.21
C GLY A 203 -5.57 -2.65 20.06
N VAL A 204 -5.41 -3.52 19.06
CA VAL A 204 -4.14 -4.25 18.82
C VAL A 204 -2.96 -3.30 18.62
N ALA A 205 -3.15 -2.22 17.87
CA ALA A 205 -2.10 -1.25 17.62
C ALA A 205 -1.61 -0.59 18.92
N GLN A 206 -2.52 -0.18 19.79
CA GLN A 206 -2.20 0.44 21.08
C GLN A 206 -1.40 -0.49 21.98
N LEU A 207 -1.79 -1.76 22.08
CA LEU A 207 -1.05 -2.75 22.86
C LEU A 207 0.36 -3.01 22.34
N LEU A 208 0.53 -3.03 21.02
CA LEU A 208 1.83 -3.17 20.40
C LEU A 208 2.73 -1.98 20.72
N LEU A 209 2.18 -0.77 20.68
CA LEU A 209 2.90 0.48 20.98
C LEU A 209 3.34 0.61 22.45
N GLU A 210 2.85 -0.23 23.37
CA GLU A 210 3.38 -0.31 24.74
C GLU A 210 4.85 -0.77 24.79
N ASN A 211 5.33 -1.46 23.75
CA ASN A 211 6.73 -1.82 23.65
C ASN A 211 7.57 -0.63 23.16
N PRO A 212 8.54 -0.13 23.93
CA PRO A 212 9.34 1.05 23.60
C PRO A 212 10.22 0.89 22.35
N ASN A 213 10.36 -0.33 21.83
CA ASN A 213 11.08 -0.59 20.58
C ASN A 213 10.14 -0.60 19.35
N ILE A 214 8.84 -0.44 19.53
CA ILE A 214 7.88 -0.28 18.44
C ILE A 214 7.61 1.20 18.26
N ASN A 215 7.90 1.70 17.08
CA ASN A 215 7.79 3.13 16.75
C ASN A 215 6.43 3.48 16.14
N ASP A 216 5.83 2.54 15.41
CA ASP A 216 4.59 2.74 14.70
C ASP A 216 3.90 1.43 14.35
N VAL A 217 2.59 1.47 14.20
CA VAL A 217 1.74 0.33 13.84
C VAL A 217 0.69 0.77 12.84
N MET A 218 0.66 0.14 11.68
CA MET A 218 -0.31 0.39 10.63
C MET A 218 -1.15 -0.86 10.40
N ILE A 219 -2.45 -0.69 10.21
CA ILE A 219 -3.39 -1.77 9.91
C ILE A 219 -3.94 -1.53 8.51
N VAL A 220 -3.61 -2.44 7.60
CA VAL A 220 -4.06 -2.42 6.21
C VAL A 220 -5.06 -3.56 6.04
N GLN A 221 -6.33 -3.21 5.95
CA GLN A 221 -7.42 -4.16 5.72
C GLN A 221 -8.07 -3.83 4.38
N PRO A 222 -8.20 -4.84 3.47
CA PRO A 222 -8.85 -4.67 2.18
C PRO A 222 -10.32 -4.29 2.28
#